data_92e954597ba448ce3811fef6f8c2fbdd
#
_entry.id   92e954597ba448ce3811fef6f8c2fbdd
#
_cell.length_a   1.000
_cell.length_b   1.000
_cell.length_c   1.000
_cell.angle_alpha   90.00
_cell.angle_beta   90.00
_cell.angle_gamma   90.00
#
_symmetry.space_group_name_H-M   'P 1'
#
loop_
_entity.id
_entity.type
_entity.pdbx_description
1 polymer ?
#
loop_
_entity_poly.entity_id
_entity_poly.type
_entity_poly.pdbx_seq_one_letter_code
_entity_poly.pdbx_strand_id
1 'polypeptide(L)'
;MNIKSSQNLVDEANQVIETLDPSKVKLMSDNNECTLIDVRDIRELWKEGTVKKSKHIPRGMLEFWLDPESSYYKENKFDPSKKMILFCALGMRSALSTKTLVDMGFKNVAHVKGGFDALKQSGFEIVKKEKK
;
A
#
# COMPACT_ATOMS: atom_id res chain seq x y z
N MET A 1 -4.87 -29.81 -13.18
CA MET A 1 -3.82 -28.82 -12.99
C MET A 1 -3.82 -28.35 -11.55
N ASN A 2 -2.69 -28.47 -10.87
CA ASN A 2 -2.59 -28.07 -9.47
C ASN A 2 -1.98 -26.66 -9.38
N ILE A 3 -2.83 -25.67 -9.35
CA ILE A 3 -2.38 -24.29 -9.13
C ILE A 3 -2.83 -23.82 -7.74
N LYS A 4 -2.03 -22.98 -7.15
CA LYS A 4 -2.37 -22.32 -5.89
C LYS A 4 -3.37 -21.20 -6.17
N SER A 5 -4.42 -21.11 -5.37
CA SER A 5 -5.42 -20.06 -5.57
C SER A 5 -4.88 -18.69 -5.17
N SER A 6 -5.48 -17.63 -5.72
CA SER A 6 -5.13 -16.27 -5.31
C SER A 6 -5.43 -16.06 -3.83
N GLN A 7 -6.51 -16.64 -3.30
CA GLN A 7 -6.83 -16.55 -1.89
C GLN A 7 -5.74 -17.19 -1.03
N ASN A 8 -5.21 -18.34 -1.45
CA ASN A 8 -4.10 -18.98 -0.72
C ASN A 8 -2.86 -18.10 -0.71
N LEU A 9 -2.56 -17.43 -1.82
CA LEU A 9 -1.42 -16.48 -1.86
C LEU A 9 -1.63 -15.34 -0.88
N VAL A 10 -2.85 -14.80 -0.80
CA VAL A 10 -3.17 -13.73 0.15
C VAL A 10 -3.05 -14.22 1.58
N ASP A 11 -3.59 -15.41 1.87
CA ASP A 11 -3.53 -15.98 3.22
C ASP A 11 -2.09 -16.21 3.67
N GLU A 12 -1.25 -16.74 2.77
CA GLU A 12 0.17 -16.94 3.06
C GLU A 12 0.89 -15.61 3.29
N ALA A 13 0.58 -14.61 2.48
CA ALA A 13 1.15 -13.28 2.66
C ALA A 13 0.80 -12.71 4.03
N ASN A 14 -0.46 -12.82 4.42
CA ASN A 14 -0.93 -12.31 5.71
C ASN A 14 -0.28 -12.98 6.92
N GLN A 15 0.28 -14.17 6.75
CA GLN A 15 1.00 -14.85 7.83
C GLN A 15 2.39 -14.28 8.09
N VAL A 16 2.99 -13.60 7.11
CA VAL A 16 4.37 -13.12 7.20
C VAL A 16 4.51 -11.60 7.17
N ILE A 17 3.41 -10.89 6.99
CA ILE A 17 3.42 -9.43 6.95
C ILE A 17 2.69 -8.85 8.16
N GLU A 18 2.94 -7.57 8.42
CA GLU A 18 2.20 -6.85 9.46
C GLU A 18 0.91 -6.28 8.86
N THR A 19 -0.20 -6.51 9.53
CA THR A 19 -1.51 -5.96 9.17
C THR A 19 -1.97 -5.05 10.29
N LEU A 20 -2.29 -3.80 9.97
CA LEU A 20 -2.67 -2.80 10.96
C LEU A 20 -4.15 -2.44 10.83
N ASP A 21 -4.78 -2.16 11.96
CA ASP A 21 -6.15 -1.66 11.97
C ASP A 21 -6.20 -0.22 11.43
N PRO A 22 -7.27 0.15 10.72
CA PRO A 22 -7.39 1.52 10.17
C PRO A 22 -7.29 2.61 11.24
N SER A 23 -7.82 2.36 12.45
CA SER A 23 -7.75 3.33 13.54
C SER A 23 -6.32 3.61 13.97
N LYS A 24 -5.49 2.57 14.05
CA LYS A 24 -4.07 2.74 14.36
C LYS A 24 -3.35 3.49 13.26
N VAL A 25 -3.64 3.16 12.00
CA VAL A 25 -3.05 3.84 10.86
C VAL A 25 -3.43 5.33 10.88
N LYS A 26 -4.66 5.66 11.26
CA LYS A 26 -5.10 7.06 11.39
C LYS A 26 -4.25 7.82 12.40
N LEU A 27 -4.02 7.22 13.57
CA LEU A 27 -3.16 7.85 14.59
C LEU A 27 -1.73 8.05 14.09
N MET A 28 -1.16 7.04 13.44
CA MET A 28 0.19 7.13 12.88
C MET A 28 0.28 8.21 11.82
N SER A 29 -0.73 8.30 10.96
CA SER A 29 -0.77 9.31 9.91
C SER A 29 -0.89 10.72 10.49
N ASP A 30 -1.77 10.89 11.49
CA ASP A 30 -1.94 12.19 12.14
C ASP A 30 -0.65 12.66 12.81
N ASN A 31 0.15 11.73 13.32
CA ASN A 31 1.45 12.01 13.94
C ASN A 31 2.61 12.04 12.94
N ASN A 32 2.31 11.91 11.65
CA ASN A 32 3.32 11.90 10.58
C ASN A 32 4.38 10.80 10.75
N GLU A 33 3.94 9.63 11.22
CA GLU A 33 4.83 8.49 11.52
C GLU A 33 4.89 7.47 10.40
N CYS A 34 4.09 7.63 9.34
CA CYS A 34 4.03 6.66 8.25
C CYS A 34 3.90 7.35 6.90
N THR A 35 4.23 6.60 5.86
CA THR A 35 3.93 6.97 4.48
C THR A 35 2.85 6.01 3.98
N LEU A 36 1.71 6.56 3.60
CA LEU A 36 0.64 5.75 3.00
C LEU A 36 0.91 5.59 1.51
N ILE A 37 0.79 4.36 1.02
CA ILE A 37 1.05 4.03 -0.38
C ILE A 37 -0.17 3.34 -0.96
N ASP A 38 -0.77 3.97 -1.96
CA ASP A 38 -1.90 3.44 -2.71
C ASP A 38 -1.35 2.59 -3.86
N VAL A 39 -1.64 1.28 -3.83
CA VAL A 39 -1.14 0.36 -4.87
C VAL A 39 -2.18 0.03 -5.92
N ARG A 40 -3.32 0.75 -5.91
CA ARG A 40 -4.39 0.50 -6.88
C ARG A 40 -4.00 0.99 -8.28
N ASP A 41 -4.77 0.55 -9.27
CA ASP A 41 -4.66 1.06 -10.63
C ASP A 41 -5.04 2.54 -10.65
N ILE A 42 -4.36 3.34 -11.48
CA ILE A 42 -4.60 4.80 -11.53
C ILE A 42 -6.04 5.15 -11.86
N ARG A 43 -6.74 4.30 -12.61
CA ARG A 43 -8.14 4.53 -12.97
C ARG A 43 -9.06 4.49 -11.75
N GLU A 44 -8.69 3.70 -10.72
CA GLU A 44 -9.45 3.68 -9.46
C GLU A 44 -9.30 5.01 -8.72
N LEU A 45 -8.11 5.60 -8.76
CA LEU A 45 -7.87 6.91 -8.16
C LEU A 45 -8.64 8.01 -8.89
N TRP A 46 -8.68 7.95 -10.22
CA TRP A 46 -9.45 8.92 -11.00
C TRP A 46 -10.94 8.85 -10.67
N LYS A 47 -11.45 7.65 -10.47
CA LYS A 47 -12.87 7.41 -10.22
C LYS A 47 -13.29 7.72 -8.78
N GLU A 48 -12.46 7.32 -7.82
CA GLU A 48 -12.85 7.30 -6.41
C GLU A 48 -12.04 8.23 -5.53
N GLY A 49 -10.97 8.83 -6.08
CA GLY A 49 -10.04 9.60 -5.28
C GLY A 49 -9.05 8.71 -4.54
N THR A 50 -8.25 9.32 -3.69
CA THR A 50 -7.27 8.62 -2.87
C THR A 50 -7.13 9.34 -1.52
N VAL A 51 -6.43 8.72 -0.59
CA VAL A 51 -6.19 9.32 0.73
C VAL A 51 -5.24 10.50 0.57
N LYS A 52 -5.59 11.62 1.18
CA LYS A 52 -4.77 12.83 1.15
C LYS A 52 -3.35 12.52 1.63
N LYS A 53 -2.36 13.03 0.93
CA LYS A 53 -0.92 12.85 1.18
C LYS A 53 -0.40 11.44 0.91
N SER A 54 -1.24 10.49 0.50
CA SER A 54 -0.74 9.17 0.11
C SER A 54 0.05 9.29 -1.19
N LYS A 55 0.99 8.37 -1.36
CA LYS A 55 1.78 8.27 -2.59
C LYS A 55 1.22 7.14 -3.42
N HIS A 56 1.16 7.32 -4.72
CA HIS A 56 0.69 6.29 -5.62
C HIS A 56 1.85 5.50 -6.19
N ILE A 57 1.86 4.20 -5.92
CA ILE A 57 2.77 3.26 -6.58
C ILE A 57 1.91 2.09 -7.04
N PRO A 58 1.53 2.03 -8.33
CA PRO A 58 0.70 0.92 -8.80
C PRO A 58 1.43 -0.40 -8.59
N ARG A 59 0.69 -1.43 -8.21
CA ARG A 59 1.27 -2.73 -7.88
C ARG A 59 2.25 -3.23 -8.94
N GLY A 60 1.95 -3.01 -10.21
CA GLY A 60 2.81 -3.46 -11.31
C GLY A 60 4.17 -2.79 -11.38
N MET A 61 4.35 -1.67 -10.71
CA MET A 61 5.62 -0.93 -10.71
C MET A 61 6.29 -0.88 -9.34
N LEU A 62 5.70 -1.52 -8.34
CA LEU A 62 6.12 -1.36 -6.94
C LEU A 62 7.60 -1.65 -6.75
N GLU A 63 8.06 -2.84 -7.09
CA GLU A 63 9.44 -3.24 -6.87
C GLU A 63 10.40 -2.41 -7.72
N PHE A 64 9.98 -1.99 -8.91
CA PHE A 64 10.84 -1.23 -9.82
C PHE A 64 11.02 0.22 -9.37
N TRP A 65 9.97 0.83 -8.83
CA TRP A 65 10.03 2.22 -8.35
C TRP A 65 10.76 2.34 -7.01
N LEU A 66 10.79 1.26 -6.23
CA LEU A 66 11.41 1.27 -4.90
C LEU A 66 12.82 0.69 -4.85
N ASP A 67 13.29 0.05 -5.93
CA ASP A 67 14.63 -0.51 -6.01
C ASP A 67 15.61 0.53 -6.55
N PRO A 68 16.57 1.01 -5.72
CA PRO A 68 17.54 2.02 -6.18
C PRO A 68 18.40 1.60 -7.35
N GLU A 69 18.55 0.31 -7.60
CA GLU A 69 19.33 -0.21 -8.73
C GLU A 69 18.50 -0.39 -10.00
N SER A 70 17.17 -0.21 -9.90
CA SER A 70 16.29 -0.28 -11.06
C SER A 70 16.40 0.99 -11.90
N SER A 71 16.31 0.85 -13.23
CA SER A 71 16.27 2.01 -14.13
C SER A 71 14.98 2.84 -13.96
N TYR A 72 13.98 2.28 -13.26
CA TYR A 72 12.71 2.95 -13.01
C TYR A 72 12.60 3.54 -11.60
N TYR A 73 13.68 3.55 -10.83
CA TYR A 73 13.65 4.03 -9.45
C TYR A 73 13.12 5.45 -9.33
N LYS A 74 12.25 5.68 -8.33
CA LYS A 74 11.69 6.99 -8.01
C LYS A 74 12.05 7.38 -6.58
N GLU A 75 12.86 8.42 -6.43
CA GLU A 75 13.43 8.81 -5.14
C GLU A 75 12.39 9.24 -4.10
N ASN A 76 11.30 9.86 -4.52
CA ASN A 76 10.33 10.48 -3.60
C ASN A 76 9.24 9.54 -3.11
N LYS A 77 9.35 8.23 -3.37
CA LYS A 77 8.32 7.27 -2.97
C LYS A 77 8.61 6.58 -1.65
N PHE A 78 9.84 6.66 -1.16
CA PHE A 78 10.25 5.94 0.05
C PHE A 78 11.00 6.86 1.01
N ASP A 79 10.55 6.89 2.27
CA ASP A 79 11.22 7.59 3.37
C ASP A 79 11.63 6.54 4.40
N PRO A 80 12.93 6.21 4.53
CA PRO A 80 13.37 5.15 5.44
C PRO A 80 13.12 5.47 6.91
N SER A 81 12.84 6.73 7.26
CA SER A 81 12.54 7.10 8.65
C SER A 81 11.11 6.81 9.04
N LYS A 82 10.25 6.44 8.10
CA LYS A 82 8.83 6.23 8.34
C LYS A 82 8.41 4.84 7.91
N LYS A 83 7.40 4.29 8.60
CA LYS A 83 6.80 3.04 8.20
C LYS A 83 6.04 3.22 6.90
N MET A 84 6.25 2.32 5.94
CA MET A 84 5.42 2.27 4.73
C MET A 84 4.17 1.46 5.03
N ILE A 85 3.01 2.04 4.78
CA ILE A 85 1.73 1.34 4.96
C ILE A 85 1.00 1.33 3.63
N LEU A 86 0.86 0.15 3.04
CA LEU A 86 0.26 -0.04 1.74
C LEU A 86 -1.24 -0.27 1.86
N PHE A 87 -1.99 0.20 0.88
CA PHE A 87 -3.41 -0.11 0.80
C PHE A 87 -3.85 -0.30 -0.65
N CYS A 88 -4.88 -1.12 -0.83
CA CYS A 88 -5.59 -1.25 -2.10
C CYS A 88 -7.08 -1.04 -1.81
N ALA A 89 -7.98 -1.58 -2.62
CA ALA A 89 -9.41 -1.36 -2.37
C ALA A 89 -9.87 -2.04 -1.08
N LEU A 90 -9.57 -3.34 -0.91
CA LEU A 90 -10.08 -4.15 0.19
C LEU A 90 -9.00 -4.92 0.97
N GLY A 91 -7.76 -4.96 0.50
CA GLY A 91 -6.65 -5.57 1.24
C GLY A 91 -5.96 -6.75 0.57
N MET A 92 -6.45 -7.25 -0.55
CA MET A 92 -5.85 -8.43 -1.19
C MET A 92 -4.57 -8.07 -1.96
N ARG A 93 -4.65 -7.08 -2.84
CA ARG A 93 -3.48 -6.64 -3.61
C ARG A 93 -2.40 -6.06 -2.70
N SER A 94 -2.81 -5.34 -1.66
CA SER A 94 -1.82 -4.76 -0.73
C SER A 94 -1.14 -5.82 0.11
N ALA A 95 -1.82 -6.92 0.45
CA ALA A 95 -1.18 -8.04 1.14
C ALA A 95 -0.05 -8.64 0.30
N LEU A 96 -0.33 -8.90 -0.97
CA LEU A 96 0.68 -9.45 -1.89
C LEU A 96 1.81 -8.46 -2.13
N SER A 97 1.48 -7.19 -2.27
CA SER A 97 2.48 -6.12 -2.47
C SER A 97 3.39 -5.98 -1.25
N THR A 98 2.83 -6.03 -0.06
CA THR A 98 3.61 -5.93 1.18
C THR A 98 4.54 -7.13 1.32
N LYS A 99 4.05 -8.33 0.98
CA LYS A 99 4.91 -9.52 0.99
C LYS A 99 6.08 -9.37 0.02
N THR A 100 5.84 -8.83 -1.16
CA THR A 100 6.92 -8.56 -2.12
C THR A 100 8.00 -7.66 -1.49
N LEU A 101 7.60 -6.61 -0.79
CA LEU A 101 8.56 -5.71 -0.13
C LEU A 101 9.32 -6.41 0.99
N VAL A 102 8.63 -7.25 1.77
CA VAL A 102 9.30 -8.06 2.80
C VAL A 102 10.34 -8.99 2.15
N ASP A 103 9.99 -9.63 1.05
CA ASP A 103 10.91 -10.53 0.33
C ASP A 103 12.12 -9.76 -0.23
N MET A 104 11.95 -8.48 -0.56
CA MET A 104 13.06 -7.61 -1.02
C MET A 104 13.98 -7.17 0.12
N GLY A 105 13.54 -7.34 1.37
CA GLY A 105 14.32 -6.94 2.54
C GLY A 105 13.85 -5.69 3.26
N PHE A 106 12.74 -5.10 2.83
CA PHE A 106 12.14 -3.98 3.56
C PHE A 106 11.58 -4.50 4.88
N LYS A 107 11.94 -3.85 5.99
CA LYS A 107 11.55 -4.31 7.32
C LYS A 107 10.43 -3.49 7.94
N ASN A 108 10.37 -2.21 7.63
CA ASN A 108 9.40 -1.29 8.24
C ASN A 108 8.23 -1.05 7.30
N VAL A 109 7.50 -2.13 7.01
CA VAL A 109 6.40 -2.11 6.05
C VAL A 109 5.21 -2.92 6.59
N ALA A 110 4.01 -2.44 6.29
CA ALA A 110 2.76 -3.09 6.68
C ALA A 110 1.68 -2.78 5.65
N HIS A 111 0.50 -3.40 5.79
CA HIS A 111 -0.66 -2.93 5.06
C HIS A 111 -1.83 -2.77 6.02
N VAL A 112 -2.85 -2.02 5.56
CA VAL A 112 -4.02 -1.73 6.39
C VAL A 112 -5.13 -2.73 6.11
N LYS A 113 -5.76 -3.22 7.17
CA LYS A 113 -6.91 -4.11 7.08
C LYS A 113 -8.09 -3.37 6.46
N GLY A 114 -8.71 -3.97 5.45
CA GLY A 114 -9.91 -3.42 4.82
C GLY A 114 -9.67 -2.35 3.76
N GLY A 115 -8.42 -1.94 3.54
CA GLY A 115 -8.03 -1.08 2.43
C GLY A 115 -8.61 0.32 2.43
N PHE A 116 -8.76 0.87 1.23
CA PHE A 116 -9.24 2.23 1.01
C PHE A 116 -10.61 2.48 1.66
N ASP A 117 -11.50 1.51 1.55
CA ASP A 117 -12.85 1.62 2.11
C ASP A 117 -12.80 1.81 3.63
N ALA A 118 -11.96 1.00 4.30
CA ALA A 118 -11.79 1.11 5.76
C ALA A 118 -11.13 2.44 6.16
N LEU A 119 -10.19 2.93 5.37
CA LEU A 119 -9.55 4.22 5.63
C LEU A 119 -10.56 5.37 5.52
N LYS A 120 -11.42 5.34 4.49
CA LYS A 120 -12.51 6.31 4.36
C LYS A 120 -13.39 6.32 5.61
N GLN A 121 -13.81 5.14 6.05
CA GLN A 121 -14.70 5.01 7.21
C GLN A 121 -14.03 5.45 8.51
N SER A 122 -12.70 5.43 8.56
CA SER A 122 -11.93 5.81 9.74
C SER A 122 -11.62 7.31 9.80
N GLY A 123 -12.17 8.08 8.88
CA GLY A 123 -12.05 9.53 8.93
C GLY A 123 -10.89 10.14 8.14
N PHE A 124 -10.22 9.34 7.30
CA PHE A 124 -9.22 9.91 6.42
C PHE A 124 -9.86 10.82 5.39
N GLU A 125 -9.20 11.94 5.12
CA GLU A 125 -9.65 12.84 4.06
C GLU A 125 -9.34 12.23 2.70
N ILE A 126 -10.35 12.22 1.82
CA ILE A 126 -10.22 11.68 0.46
C ILE A 126 -10.13 12.86 -0.49
N VAL A 127 -9.14 12.83 -1.37
CA VAL A 127 -8.91 13.90 -2.34
C VAL A 127 -9.05 13.35 -3.75
N LYS A 128 -9.52 14.21 -4.65
CA LYS A 128 -9.64 13.87 -6.06
C LYS A 128 -8.28 13.71 -6.70
N LYS A 129 -8.18 12.75 -7.62
CA LYS A 129 -7.00 12.57 -8.45
C LYS A 129 -7.39 12.87 -9.88
N GLU A 130 -6.86 13.96 -10.41
CA GLU A 130 -7.23 14.40 -11.75
C GLU A 130 -6.53 13.56 -12.81
N LYS A 131 -7.30 13.20 -13.83
CA LYS A 131 -6.77 12.57 -15.03
C LYS A 131 -6.14 13.66 -15.89
N LYS A 132 -4.87 13.48 -16.19
CA LYS A 132 -4.13 14.41 -17.05
C LYS A 132 -4.19 14.03 -18.50
#